data_2bcdb5059650f46ee5c20bfe4750ed33
#
_entry.id   2bcdb5059650f46ee5c20bfe4750ed33
#
_cell.length_a   1.000
_cell.length_b   1.000
_cell.length_c   1.000
_cell.angle_alpha   90.00
_cell.angle_beta   90.00
_cell.angle_gamma   90.00
#
_symmetry.space_group_name_H-M   'P 1'
#
loop_
_entity.id
_entity.type
_entity.pdbx_description
1 polymer ?
#
loop_
_entity_poly.entity_id
_entity_poly.type
_entity_poly.pdbx_seq_one_letter_code
_entity_poly.pdbx_strand_id
1 'polypeptide(L)'
;MRLQARDDGWRYVATGKEPRERRQKDKKQVSAQDQYFSANPQSEDIRRTLHITLRGHEVQATVSNGVFSSGRLDLGTSVLLRHAPQPPETGTFLDLGCGWGPIALTLSLESPKASIHAIDLNERAVSLTAENASNLGLSNVTARTADNLPESLGFDLIWSNPPIRIGKEALHTLLMTYLHRLNPGGKAYLVVQKNLGADSLITWLSGTLNTPSRNGQEESGDGAGHTVEEGATATTWSVGKIASSKGFRVIEVIRPMLPDEASEHGSKGVHDAEPHNAETHNSTADTAQD
;
A
#
# COMPACT_ATOMS: atom_id res chain seq x y z
N MET A 1 4.21 23.77 3.94
CA MET A 1 4.85 22.57 4.46
C MET A 1 5.69 21.95 3.37
N ARG A 2 6.95 21.71 3.61
CA ARG A 2 7.87 21.13 2.63
C ARG A 2 8.51 19.88 3.25
N LEU A 3 8.53 18.78 2.52
CA LEU A 3 9.22 17.57 2.96
C LEU A 3 10.73 17.82 2.81
N GLN A 4 11.50 17.59 3.87
CA GLN A 4 12.95 17.73 3.83
C GLN A 4 13.62 16.46 4.33
N ALA A 5 14.67 16.03 3.64
CA ALA A 5 15.56 15.00 4.11
C ALA A 5 16.41 15.55 5.28
N ARG A 6 16.54 14.79 6.35
CA ARG A 6 17.49 15.01 7.44
C ARG A 6 18.23 13.72 7.69
N ASP A 7 19.29 13.79 8.44
CA ASP A 7 20.15 12.64 8.76
C ASP A 7 19.41 11.53 9.53
N ASP A 8 18.19 11.79 10.01
CA ASP A 8 17.31 10.91 10.80
C ASP A 8 15.98 10.55 10.07
N GLY A 9 15.88 10.81 8.76
CA GLY A 9 14.70 10.49 7.94
C GLY A 9 13.96 11.71 7.39
N TRP A 10 12.84 11.44 6.69
CA TRP A 10 12.03 12.48 6.08
C TRP A 10 10.99 13.05 7.04
N ARG A 11 11.04 14.37 7.27
CA ARG A 11 10.05 15.06 8.12
C ARG A 11 9.41 16.22 7.37
N TYR A 12 8.14 16.46 7.68
CA TYR A 12 7.45 17.67 7.23
C TYR A 12 7.92 18.86 8.05
N VAL A 13 8.63 19.80 7.42
CA VAL A 13 9.07 21.04 8.05
C VAL A 13 8.20 22.19 7.58
N ALA A 14 7.68 22.96 8.52
CA ALA A 14 7.01 24.21 8.21
C ALA A 14 8.04 25.23 7.71
N THR A 15 8.02 25.57 6.43
CA THR A 15 8.81 26.68 5.89
C THR A 15 8.08 27.97 6.20
N GLY A 16 8.38 28.62 7.32
CA GLY A 16 7.90 29.93 7.66
C GLY A 16 9.06 30.86 7.94
N LYS A 17 9.32 31.82 7.05
CA LYS A 17 9.83 33.13 7.47
C LYS A 17 8.60 33.87 7.94
N GLU A 18 8.58 34.24 9.23
CA GLU A 18 7.60 35.20 9.76
C GLU A 18 7.69 36.54 9.01
N PRO A 19 6.59 37.02 8.45
CA PRO A 19 6.46 38.44 8.12
C PRO A 19 5.88 39.16 9.35
N ARG A 20 6.62 40.15 9.79
CA ARG A 20 6.18 41.10 10.81
C ARG A 20 4.81 41.68 10.45
N GLU A 21 3.95 41.69 11.43
CA GLU A 21 2.77 42.53 11.70
C GLU A 21 2.10 43.23 10.50
N ARG A 22 0.98 42.62 10.04
CA ARG A 22 -0.20 43.38 9.62
C ARG A 22 -1.42 42.86 10.37
N ARG A 23 -2.06 43.82 11.08
CA ARG A 23 -3.25 43.70 11.89
C ARG A 23 -4.37 42.93 11.17
N GLN A 24 -4.95 42.03 11.94
CA GLN A 24 -6.37 41.66 11.99
C GLN A 24 -7.26 42.18 10.83
N LYS A 25 -7.61 41.25 9.93
CA LYS A 25 -8.93 40.94 9.38
C LYS A 25 -8.72 40.08 8.16
N ASP A 26 -8.52 38.79 8.39
CA ASP A 26 -8.90 37.74 7.48
C ASP A 26 -8.81 36.45 8.29
N LYS A 27 -9.89 36.06 8.93
CA LYS A 27 -10.14 34.67 9.25
C LYS A 27 -10.31 34.00 7.88
N LYS A 28 -9.19 33.65 7.25
CA LYS A 28 -9.18 32.78 6.10
C LYS A 28 -9.89 31.51 6.57
N GLN A 29 -11.10 31.32 6.11
CA GLN A 29 -11.84 30.08 6.30
C GLN A 29 -10.97 29.01 5.69
N VAL A 30 -10.21 28.26 6.54
CA VAL A 30 -9.41 27.12 6.12
C VAL A 30 -10.39 26.20 5.41
N SER A 31 -10.17 25.94 4.13
CA SER A 31 -11.10 25.12 3.36
C SER A 31 -11.22 23.77 4.03
N ALA A 32 -12.39 23.12 3.99
CA ALA A 32 -12.56 21.78 4.54
C ALA A 32 -11.48 20.81 3.99
N GLN A 33 -10.97 21.08 2.79
CA GLN A 33 -9.90 20.31 2.15
C GLN A 33 -8.52 20.50 2.81
N ASP A 34 -8.18 21.71 3.28
CA ASP A 34 -6.91 21.96 3.97
C ASP A 34 -6.87 21.28 5.35
N GLN A 35 -8.03 20.99 5.94
CA GLN A 35 -8.15 20.29 7.23
C GLN A 35 -7.86 18.78 7.12
N TYR A 36 -8.16 18.13 5.98
CA TYR A 36 -7.93 16.69 5.81
C TYR A 36 -6.45 16.32 5.72
N PHE A 37 -5.59 17.25 5.29
CA PHE A 37 -4.15 17.04 5.14
C PHE A 37 -3.35 17.73 6.26
N SER A 38 -3.99 18.08 7.36
CA SER A 38 -3.35 18.63 8.55
C SER A 38 -3.09 17.53 9.56
N ALA A 39 -1.91 17.51 10.16
CA ALA A 39 -1.57 16.57 11.24
C ALA A 39 -2.57 16.66 12.41
N ASN A 40 -3.05 17.86 12.72
CA ASN A 40 -4.02 18.13 13.76
C ASN A 40 -5.19 18.97 13.20
N PRO A 41 -6.30 18.34 12.80
CA PRO A 41 -7.47 19.08 12.34
C PRO A 41 -8.06 19.91 13.48
N GLN A 42 -8.25 21.22 13.24
CA GLN A 42 -8.82 22.16 14.20
C GLN A 42 -10.34 22.03 14.36
N SER A 43 -10.99 21.18 13.56
CA SER A 43 -12.42 20.94 13.66
C SER A 43 -12.75 20.08 14.87
N GLU A 44 -13.92 20.32 15.48
CA GLU A 44 -14.46 19.44 16.52
C GLU A 44 -14.54 17.99 16.03
N ASP A 45 -14.25 17.01 16.91
CA ASP A 45 -14.32 15.58 16.58
C ASP A 45 -15.76 15.08 16.68
N ILE A 46 -16.53 15.25 15.60
CA ILE A 46 -17.92 14.78 15.52
C ILE A 46 -17.92 13.39 14.87
N ARG A 47 -18.17 12.37 15.67
CA ARG A 47 -18.13 10.95 15.26
C ARG A 47 -19.48 10.44 14.81
N ARG A 48 -19.48 9.53 13.86
CA ARG A 48 -20.67 8.85 13.33
C ARG A 48 -20.33 7.40 12.99
N THR A 49 -21.31 6.52 13.07
CA THR A 49 -21.17 5.15 12.58
C THR A 49 -21.56 5.07 11.12
N LEU A 50 -20.73 4.42 10.33
CA LEU A 50 -20.96 4.13 8.93
C LEU A 50 -21.13 2.61 8.76
N HIS A 51 -22.24 2.19 8.16
CA HIS A 51 -22.48 0.79 7.79
C HIS A 51 -22.15 0.61 6.33
N ILE A 52 -21.20 -0.25 6.02
CA ILE A 52 -20.69 -0.45 4.67
C ILE A 52 -20.28 -1.89 4.41
N THR A 53 -20.15 -2.24 3.14
CA THR A 53 -19.61 -3.53 2.71
C THR A 53 -18.23 -3.31 2.09
N LEU A 54 -17.21 -3.93 2.65
CA LEU A 54 -15.82 -3.94 2.15
C LEU A 54 -15.52 -5.32 1.56
N ARG A 55 -15.47 -5.44 0.23
CA ARG A 55 -15.22 -6.70 -0.51
C ARG A 55 -16.06 -7.89 0.00
N GLY A 56 -17.33 -7.64 0.30
CA GLY A 56 -18.26 -8.67 0.80
C GLY A 56 -18.36 -8.77 2.32
N HIS A 57 -17.50 -8.11 3.07
CA HIS A 57 -17.55 -8.05 4.52
C HIS A 57 -18.40 -6.86 4.98
N GLU A 58 -19.46 -7.13 5.75
CA GLU A 58 -20.28 -6.11 6.39
C GLU A 58 -19.51 -5.50 7.58
N VAL A 59 -19.31 -4.19 7.54
CA VAL A 59 -18.47 -3.46 8.50
C VAL A 59 -19.24 -2.28 9.09
N GLN A 60 -19.16 -2.12 10.39
CA GLN A 60 -19.53 -0.90 11.10
C GLN A 60 -18.25 -0.14 11.46
N ALA A 61 -18.07 1.05 10.91
CA ALA A 61 -16.89 1.87 11.15
C ALA A 61 -17.25 3.21 11.77
N THR A 62 -16.49 3.65 12.74
CA THR A 62 -16.53 5.02 13.26
C THR A 62 -15.79 5.94 12.27
N VAL A 63 -16.44 7.04 11.90
CA VAL A 63 -15.88 8.09 11.06
C VAL A 63 -16.05 9.45 11.70
N SER A 64 -15.19 10.41 11.38
CA SER A 64 -15.26 11.77 11.92
C SER A 64 -15.00 12.83 10.86
N ASN A 65 -15.57 14.03 11.06
CA ASN A 65 -15.16 15.20 10.30
C ASN A 65 -13.67 15.51 10.53
N GLY A 66 -13.04 16.18 9.58
CA GLY A 66 -11.58 16.40 9.60
C GLY A 66 -10.77 15.17 9.15
N VAL A 67 -11.42 14.06 8.80
CA VAL A 67 -10.82 12.88 8.16
C VAL A 67 -11.43 12.69 6.78
N PHE A 68 -10.61 12.26 5.83
CA PHE A 68 -11.03 12.08 4.44
C PHE A 68 -12.22 11.10 4.33
N SER A 69 -13.22 11.52 3.54
CA SER A 69 -14.43 10.73 3.23
C SER A 69 -15.23 10.24 4.43
N SER A 70 -15.43 11.10 5.43
CA SER A 70 -16.17 10.76 6.67
C SER A 70 -17.68 10.50 6.49
N GLY A 71 -18.26 10.65 5.33
CA GLY A 71 -19.70 10.47 5.09
C GLY A 71 -20.08 9.18 4.33
N ARG A 72 -19.11 8.57 3.66
CA ARG A 72 -19.29 7.35 2.85
C ARG A 72 -17.93 6.79 2.48
N LEU A 73 -17.89 5.55 1.95
CA LEU A 73 -16.67 5.05 1.31
C LEU A 73 -16.33 5.93 0.09
N ASP A 74 -15.09 6.43 0.04
CA ASP A 74 -14.61 7.21 -1.10
C ASP A 74 -14.68 6.41 -2.40
N LEU A 75 -15.00 7.11 -3.50
CA LEU A 75 -15.17 6.47 -4.79
C LEU A 75 -13.86 5.85 -5.31
N GLY A 76 -12.72 6.53 -5.13
CA GLY A 76 -11.40 5.99 -5.48
C GLY A 76 -11.07 4.75 -4.68
N THR A 77 -11.24 4.80 -3.36
CA THR A 77 -11.08 3.64 -2.48
C THR A 77 -12.00 2.49 -2.89
N SER A 78 -13.28 2.77 -3.19
CA SER A 78 -14.22 1.76 -3.69
C SER A 78 -13.75 1.12 -5.01
N VAL A 79 -13.14 1.90 -5.91
CA VAL A 79 -12.57 1.40 -7.17
C VAL A 79 -11.33 0.53 -6.89
N LEU A 80 -10.43 0.96 -5.99
CA LEU A 80 -9.27 0.17 -5.60
C LEU A 80 -9.71 -1.18 -5.03
N LEU A 81 -10.58 -1.18 -4.02
CA LEU A 81 -11.05 -2.40 -3.38
C LEU A 81 -11.73 -3.37 -4.34
N ARG A 82 -12.42 -2.86 -5.36
CA ARG A 82 -13.08 -3.70 -6.38
C ARG A 82 -12.10 -4.35 -7.34
N HIS A 83 -11.01 -3.68 -7.70
CA HIS A 83 -10.15 -4.07 -8.83
C HIS A 83 -8.76 -4.53 -8.43
N ALA A 84 -8.30 -4.22 -7.22
CA ALA A 84 -7.05 -4.80 -6.70
C ALA A 84 -7.21 -6.32 -6.59
N PRO A 85 -6.17 -7.10 -6.91
CA PRO A 85 -6.17 -8.54 -6.73
C PRO A 85 -6.41 -8.95 -5.26
N GLN A 86 -6.67 -10.23 -5.04
CA GLN A 86 -6.70 -10.79 -3.69
C GLN A 86 -5.33 -10.58 -3.05
N PRO A 87 -5.25 -10.03 -1.81
CA PRO A 87 -3.98 -9.92 -1.12
C PRO A 87 -3.43 -11.31 -0.74
N PRO A 88 -2.11 -11.49 -0.59
CA PRO A 88 -1.50 -12.71 -0.09
C PRO A 88 -2.03 -13.08 1.31
N GLU A 89 -2.00 -14.37 1.68
CA GLU A 89 -2.43 -14.82 3.02
C GLU A 89 -1.57 -14.28 4.14
N THR A 90 -0.28 -14.07 3.88
CA THR A 90 0.75 -13.65 4.84
C THR A 90 1.60 -12.55 4.24
N GLY A 91 2.34 -11.85 5.07
CA GLY A 91 3.28 -10.81 4.68
C GLY A 91 3.10 -9.54 5.49
N THR A 92 3.88 -8.53 5.16
CA THR A 92 3.83 -7.19 5.76
C THR A 92 3.20 -6.22 4.77
N PHE A 93 2.03 -5.68 5.09
CA PHE A 93 1.26 -4.84 4.18
C PHE A 93 1.16 -3.41 4.70
N LEU A 94 1.06 -2.46 3.78
CA LEU A 94 0.90 -1.04 4.08
C LEU A 94 -0.37 -0.47 3.45
N ASP A 95 -1.19 0.17 4.28
CA ASP A 95 -2.22 1.14 3.86
C ASP A 95 -1.61 2.55 3.96
N LEU A 96 -1.26 3.14 2.83
CA LEU A 96 -0.62 4.45 2.75
C LEU A 96 -1.67 5.55 2.58
N GLY A 97 -1.87 6.35 3.63
CA GLY A 97 -2.94 7.35 3.72
C GLY A 97 -4.26 6.71 4.16
N CYS A 98 -4.26 6.10 5.35
CA CYS A 98 -5.31 5.19 5.77
C CYS A 98 -6.68 5.84 6.02
N GLY A 99 -6.74 7.15 6.33
CA GLY A 99 -7.99 7.80 6.66
C GLY A 99 -8.66 7.17 7.91
N TRP A 100 -9.92 6.73 7.78
CA TRP A 100 -10.61 5.98 8.84
C TRP A 100 -10.42 4.45 8.74
N GLY A 101 -9.52 3.99 7.84
CA GLY A 101 -9.05 2.61 7.77
C GLY A 101 -9.69 1.68 6.74
N PRO A 102 -10.44 2.12 5.72
CA PRO A 102 -11.18 1.20 4.84
C PRO A 102 -10.29 0.18 4.12
N ILE A 103 -9.09 0.57 3.73
CA ILE A 103 -8.12 -0.31 3.08
C ILE A 103 -7.49 -1.25 4.10
N ALA A 104 -7.00 -0.73 5.23
CA ALA A 104 -6.38 -1.54 6.28
C ALA A 104 -7.33 -2.60 6.85
N LEU A 105 -8.59 -2.23 7.09
CA LEU A 105 -9.63 -3.16 7.54
C LEU A 105 -9.88 -4.26 6.49
N THR A 106 -9.96 -3.90 5.21
CA THR A 106 -10.12 -4.87 4.12
C THR A 106 -8.95 -5.84 4.06
N LEU A 107 -7.71 -5.33 4.07
CA LEU A 107 -6.51 -6.16 4.05
C LEU A 107 -6.47 -7.14 5.23
N SER A 108 -6.86 -6.68 6.42
CA SER A 108 -6.91 -7.52 7.61
C SER A 108 -7.98 -8.61 7.54
N LEU A 109 -9.18 -8.27 7.07
CA LEU A 109 -10.28 -9.23 6.89
C LEU A 109 -9.96 -10.31 5.86
N GLU A 110 -9.24 -9.97 4.80
CA GLU A 110 -8.87 -10.91 3.73
C GLU A 110 -7.57 -11.67 4.02
N SER A 111 -6.70 -11.12 4.87
CA SER A 111 -5.38 -11.69 5.19
C SER A 111 -5.14 -11.69 6.71
N PRO A 112 -5.87 -12.49 7.48
CA PRO A 112 -5.78 -12.45 8.94
C PRO A 112 -4.43 -12.90 9.51
N LYS A 113 -3.59 -13.53 8.69
CA LYS A 113 -2.21 -13.94 9.06
C LYS A 113 -1.15 -12.91 8.68
N ALA A 114 -1.50 -11.88 7.92
CA ALA A 114 -0.58 -10.81 7.54
C ALA A 114 -0.44 -9.78 8.65
N SER A 115 0.65 -8.99 8.62
CA SER A 115 0.83 -7.81 9.47
C SER A 115 0.44 -6.56 8.68
N ILE A 116 -0.58 -5.83 9.13
CA ILE A 116 -1.10 -4.66 8.43
C ILE A 116 -0.64 -3.39 9.15
N HIS A 117 0.11 -2.56 8.45
CA HIS A 117 0.50 -1.22 8.90
C HIS A 117 -0.35 -0.19 8.18
N ALA A 118 -1.03 0.66 8.94
CA ALA A 118 -1.84 1.75 8.42
C ALA A 118 -1.21 3.08 8.83
N ILE A 119 -0.90 3.94 7.88
CA ILE A 119 -0.29 5.23 8.20
C ILE A 119 -1.06 6.39 7.62
N ASP A 120 -1.09 7.49 8.39
CA ASP A 120 -1.63 8.77 7.95
C ASP A 120 -0.83 9.91 8.60
N LEU A 121 -0.87 11.12 8.02
CA LEU A 121 -0.36 12.31 8.66
C LEU A 121 -1.31 12.83 9.73
N ASN A 122 -2.59 12.58 9.57
CA ASN A 122 -3.66 13.05 10.43
C ASN A 122 -3.81 12.10 11.62
N GLU A 123 -3.47 12.56 12.83
CA GLU A 123 -3.57 11.77 14.07
C GLU A 123 -5.00 11.27 14.34
N ARG A 124 -6.03 12.03 13.95
CA ARG A 124 -7.43 11.60 14.06
C ARG A 124 -7.73 10.43 13.13
N ALA A 125 -7.16 10.41 11.92
CA ALA A 125 -7.27 9.29 10.99
C ALA A 125 -6.63 8.03 11.58
N VAL A 126 -5.43 8.15 12.12
CA VAL A 126 -4.73 7.05 12.82
C VAL A 126 -5.56 6.51 13.97
N SER A 127 -6.09 7.39 14.84
CA SER A 127 -6.94 7.00 15.97
C SER A 127 -8.20 6.26 15.52
N LEU A 128 -8.88 6.76 14.48
CA LEU A 128 -10.09 6.11 13.93
C LEU A 128 -9.78 4.75 13.33
N THR A 129 -8.67 4.61 12.59
CA THR A 129 -8.26 3.32 12.03
C THR A 129 -7.99 2.30 13.14
N ALA A 130 -7.27 2.69 14.21
CA ALA A 130 -7.00 1.83 15.35
C ALA A 130 -8.30 1.43 16.09
N GLU A 131 -9.21 2.39 16.32
CA GLU A 131 -10.51 2.14 16.95
C GLU A 131 -11.36 1.18 16.13
N ASN A 132 -11.46 1.41 14.81
CA ASN A 132 -12.23 0.56 13.90
C ASN A 132 -11.66 -0.87 13.82
N ALA A 133 -10.34 -1.02 13.77
CA ALA A 133 -9.70 -2.33 13.82
C ALA A 133 -10.00 -3.06 15.13
N SER A 134 -9.88 -2.37 16.27
CA SER A 134 -10.18 -2.91 17.59
C SER A 134 -11.66 -3.35 17.72
N ASN A 135 -12.59 -2.52 17.28
CA ASN A 135 -14.03 -2.80 17.32
C ASN A 135 -14.42 -4.02 16.47
N LEU A 136 -13.66 -4.31 15.42
CA LEU A 136 -13.85 -5.48 14.56
C LEU A 136 -13.03 -6.70 15.00
N GLY A 137 -12.25 -6.61 16.09
CA GLY A 137 -11.38 -7.69 16.56
C GLY A 137 -10.16 -7.97 15.66
N LEU A 138 -9.74 -7.01 14.83
CA LEU A 138 -8.64 -7.13 13.88
C LEU A 138 -7.30 -6.81 14.56
N SER A 139 -6.75 -7.78 15.27
CA SER A 139 -5.53 -7.60 16.09
C SER A 139 -4.24 -7.47 15.28
N ASN A 140 -4.27 -7.78 13.97
CA ASN A 140 -3.13 -7.70 13.06
C ASN A 140 -2.98 -6.33 12.38
N VAL A 141 -3.81 -5.33 12.72
CA VAL A 141 -3.71 -3.95 12.22
C VAL A 141 -2.98 -3.08 13.23
N THR A 142 -1.96 -2.38 12.78
CA THR A 142 -1.24 -1.36 13.57
C THR A 142 -1.34 -0.01 12.85
N ALA A 143 -2.10 0.93 13.40
CA ALA A 143 -2.21 2.29 12.89
C ALA A 143 -1.24 3.23 13.60
N ARG A 144 -0.54 4.09 12.84
CA ARG A 144 0.43 5.05 13.37
C ARG A 144 0.65 6.22 12.44
N THR A 145 1.25 7.29 12.95
CA THR A 145 1.75 8.37 12.09
C THR A 145 3.00 7.93 11.33
N ALA A 146 3.27 8.55 10.20
CA ALA A 146 4.41 8.22 9.34
C ALA A 146 5.76 8.24 10.09
N ASP A 147 5.93 9.21 11.00
CA ASP A 147 7.16 9.39 11.80
C ASP A 147 7.41 8.24 12.79
N ASN A 148 6.38 7.47 13.12
CA ASN A 148 6.45 6.33 14.04
C ASN A 148 6.56 4.98 13.31
N LEU A 149 6.70 4.97 11.99
CA LEU A 149 6.89 3.76 11.20
C LEU A 149 8.38 3.43 11.15
N PRO A 150 8.83 2.23 11.62
CA PRO A 150 10.24 1.86 11.56
C PRO A 150 10.81 1.98 10.15
N GLU A 151 11.98 2.62 10.00
CA GLU A 151 12.61 2.86 8.69
C GLU A 151 13.01 1.57 7.98
N SER A 152 13.46 0.57 8.73
CA SER A 152 13.89 -0.74 8.22
C SER A 152 12.74 -1.65 7.76
N LEU A 153 11.47 -1.26 8.02
CA LEU A 153 10.33 -2.10 7.69
C LEU A 153 10.07 -2.10 6.17
N GLY A 154 10.21 -3.27 5.54
CA GLY A 154 9.83 -3.53 4.14
C GLY A 154 8.39 -4.04 4.03
N PHE A 155 7.82 -3.95 2.83
CA PHE A 155 6.43 -4.33 2.55
C PHE A 155 6.34 -5.28 1.36
N ASP A 156 5.53 -6.32 1.52
CA ASP A 156 5.18 -7.23 0.43
C ASP A 156 4.02 -6.69 -0.40
N LEU A 157 3.18 -5.85 0.23
CA LEU A 157 2.04 -5.23 -0.42
C LEU A 157 1.83 -3.80 0.09
N ILE A 158 1.60 -2.86 -0.83
CA ILE A 158 1.18 -1.49 -0.51
C ILE A 158 -0.13 -1.20 -1.25
N TRP A 159 -1.19 -0.83 -0.53
CA TRP A 159 -2.38 -0.27 -1.13
C TRP A 159 -2.52 1.20 -0.75
N SER A 160 -2.97 2.04 -1.69
CA SER A 160 -3.13 3.47 -1.42
C SER A 160 -4.20 4.12 -2.29
N ASN A 161 -4.97 5.00 -1.68
CA ASN A 161 -5.65 6.09 -2.35
C ASN A 161 -4.90 7.39 -2.00
N PRO A 162 -3.79 7.68 -2.70
CA PRO A 162 -2.86 8.70 -2.26
C PRO A 162 -3.46 10.11 -2.34
N PRO A 163 -2.98 11.05 -1.49
CA PRO A 163 -3.50 12.43 -1.43
C PRO A 163 -3.02 13.27 -2.62
N ILE A 164 -3.61 13.08 -3.81
CA ILE A 164 -3.20 13.75 -5.06
C ILE A 164 -3.15 15.29 -4.96
N ARG A 165 -3.99 15.87 -4.08
CA ARG A 165 -4.14 17.33 -3.94
C ARG A 165 -3.04 18.02 -3.14
N ILE A 166 -2.09 17.28 -2.57
CA ILE A 166 -0.91 17.87 -1.90
C ILE A 166 0.08 18.51 -2.87
N GLY A 167 -0.14 18.34 -4.16
CA GLY A 167 0.73 18.82 -5.23
C GLY A 167 1.63 17.71 -5.77
N LYS A 168 2.08 17.91 -7.02
CA LYS A 168 2.81 16.88 -7.78
C LYS A 168 4.12 16.47 -7.10
N GLU A 169 4.94 17.44 -6.69
CA GLU A 169 6.23 17.18 -6.04
C GLU A 169 6.08 16.39 -4.74
N ALA A 170 5.15 16.82 -3.86
CA ALA A 170 4.91 16.15 -2.59
C ALA A 170 4.36 14.73 -2.79
N LEU A 171 3.47 14.52 -3.77
CA LEU A 171 2.98 13.20 -4.13
C LEU A 171 4.11 12.29 -4.63
N HIS A 172 4.96 12.81 -5.52
CA HIS A 172 6.09 12.08 -6.07
C HIS A 172 7.06 11.65 -4.95
N THR A 173 7.40 12.57 -4.05
CA THR A 173 8.26 12.27 -2.90
C THR A 173 7.62 11.20 -1.99
N LEU A 174 6.32 11.35 -1.68
CA LEU A 174 5.59 10.36 -0.89
C LEU A 174 5.67 8.95 -1.52
N LEU A 175 5.33 8.86 -2.80
CA LEU A 175 5.33 7.58 -3.50
C LEU A 175 6.73 6.95 -3.57
N MET A 176 7.77 7.73 -3.89
CA MET A 176 9.13 7.20 -3.94
C MET A 176 9.62 6.71 -2.58
N THR A 177 9.29 7.45 -1.49
CA THR A 177 9.63 7.04 -0.12
C THR A 177 9.10 5.64 0.21
N TYR A 178 7.85 5.34 -0.16
CA TYR A 178 7.23 4.07 0.24
C TYR A 178 7.38 2.97 -0.80
N LEU A 179 7.42 3.28 -2.10
CA LEU A 179 7.64 2.27 -3.13
C LEU A 179 9.03 1.63 -3.02
N HIS A 180 10.08 2.38 -2.66
CA HIS A 180 11.40 1.82 -2.39
C HIS A 180 11.45 0.89 -1.17
N ARG A 181 10.42 0.91 -0.33
CA ARG A 181 10.27 0.00 0.82
C ARG A 181 9.48 -1.27 0.48
N LEU A 182 9.06 -1.46 -0.77
CA LEU A 182 8.60 -2.78 -1.21
C LEU A 182 9.75 -3.79 -1.07
N ASN A 183 9.47 -4.97 -0.59
CA ASN A 183 10.38 -6.11 -0.63
C ASN A 183 10.61 -6.54 -2.08
N PRO A 184 11.70 -7.24 -2.43
CA PRO A 184 11.86 -7.86 -3.76
C PRO A 184 10.61 -8.68 -4.12
N GLY A 185 10.08 -8.51 -5.34
CA GLY A 185 8.81 -9.10 -5.76
C GLY A 185 7.54 -8.48 -5.17
N GLY A 186 7.67 -7.56 -4.23
CA GLY A 186 6.55 -6.86 -3.60
C GLY A 186 5.79 -5.98 -4.58
N LYS A 187 4.51 -5.71 -4.27
CA LYS A 187 3.58 -5.02 -5.16
C LYS A 187 2.92 -3.84 -4.50
N ALA A 188 2.65 -2.80 -5.28
CA ALA A 188 1.80 -1.70 -4.85
C ALA A 188 0.61 -1.52 -5.79
N TYR A 189 -0.55 -1.20 -5.21
CA TYR A 189 -1.77 -0.85 -5.94
C TYR A 189 -2.23 0.55 -5.52
N LEU A 190 -2.21 1.47 -6.48
CA LEU A 190 -2.54 2.87 -6.28
C LEU A 190 -3.79 3.23 -7.06
N VAL A 191 -4.76 3.90 -6.44
CA VAL A 191 -5.91 4.43 -7.17
C VAL A 191 -5.76 5.93 -7.37
N VAL A 192 -5.85 6.36 -8.63
CA VAL A 192 -5.66 7.76 -9.03
C VAL A 192 -6.74 8.18 -10.01
N GLN A 193 -7.30 9.36 -9.81
CA GLN A 193 -8.29 9.93 -10.71
C GLN A 193 -7.64 10.32 -12.06
N LYS A 194 -8.25 9.90 -13.19
CA LYS A 194 -7.70 10.10 -14.54
C LYS A 194 -7.36 11.57 -14.83
N ASN A 195 -8.31 12.47 -14.56
CA ASN A 195 -8.15 13.91 -14.81
C ASN A 195 -7.21 14.62 -13.80
N LEU A 196 -6.74 13.94 -12.77
CA LEU A 196 -5.70 14.42 -11.85
C LEU A 196 -4.32 13.88 -12.19
N GLY A 197 -4.10 13.35 -13.40
CA GLY A 197 -2.79 12.99 -13.91
C GLY A 197 -2.39 11.53 -13.75
N ALA A 198 -3.36 10.60 -13.63
CA ALA A 198 -3.06 9.17 -13.47
C ALA A 198 -2.14 8.60 -14.57
N ASP A 199 -2.42 8.93 -15.85
CA ASP A 199 -1.62 8.42 -16.97
C ASP A 199 -0.20 9.03 -16.97
N SER A 200 -0.05 10.30 -16.61
CA SER A 200 1.27 10.95 -16.42
C SER A 200 2.04 10.37 -15.24
N LEU A 201 1.34 9.97 -14.16
CA LEU A 201 1.96 9.34 -13.00
C LEU A 201 2.53 7.97 -13.36
N ILE A 202 1.83 7.17 -14.16
CA ILE A 202 2.33 5.87 -14.66
C ILE A 202 3.64 6.08 -15.44
N THR A 203 3.65 7.00 -16.39
CA THR A 203 4.85 7.30 -17.19
C THR A 203 6.02 7.76 -16.32
N TRP A 204 5.73 8.65 -15.35
CA TRP A 204 6.75 9.16 -14.46
C TRP A 204 7.31 8.06 -13.51
N LEU A 205 6.46 7.25 -12.91
CA LEU A 205 6.89 6.12 -12.06
C LEU A 205 7.74 5.13 -12.85
N SER A 206 7.30 4.73 -14.04
CA SER A 206 8.03 3.81 -14.90
C SER A 206 9.44 4.33 -15.25
N GLY A 207 9.56 5.61 -15.60
CA GLY A 207 10.86 6.23 -15.88
C GLY A 207 11.73 6.36 -14.62
N THR A 208 11.17 6.85 -13.51
CA THR A 208 11.96 7.18 -12.32
C THR A 208 12.45 5.93 -11.59
N LEU A 209 11.61 4.90 -11.44
CA LEU A 209 11.96 3.65 -10.76
C LEU A 209 13.00 2.82 -11.55
N ASN A 210 13.08 3.01 -12.86
CA ASN A 210 14.02 2.31 -13.73
C ASN A 210 15.24 3.16 -14.16
N THR A 211 15.38 4.36 -13.60
CA THR A 211 16.58 5.17 -13.83
C THR A 211 17.72 4.62 -12.97
N PRO A 212 18.87 4.24 -13.53
CA PRO A 212 20.02 3.79 -12.75
C PRO A 212 20.43 4.85 -11.72
N SER A 213 20.61 4.46 -10.47
CA SER A 213 21.21 5.34 -9.45
C SER A 213 22.64 5.67 -9.88
N ARG A 214 22.95 6.94 -10.09
CA ARG A 214 24.30 7.44 -10.43
C ARG A 214 25.27 7.40 -9.22
N ASN A 215 25.22 6.39 -8.39
CA ASN A 215 26.17 6.20 -7.30
C ASN A 215 26.96 4.91 -7.55
N GLY A 216 28.11 5.05 -8.23
CA GLY A 216 29.07 3.97 -8.38
C GLY A 216 29.87 4.07 -9.68
N GLN A 217 31.05 4.67 -9.59
CA GLN A 217 32.25 4.51 -10.40
C GLN A 217 32.09 4.19 -11.90
N GLU A 218 32.55 5.13 -12.71
CA GLU A 218 32.98 4.89 -14.08
C GLU A 218 34.10 3.85 -14.09
N GLU A 219 33.79 2.60 -14.35
CA GLU A 219 34.77 1.68 -14.92
C GLU A 219 34.59 1.64 -16.44
N SER A 220 35.55 2.23 -17.11
CA SER A 220 35.77 2.12 -18.54
C SER A 220 36.11 0.67 -18.90
N GLY A 221 35.22 0.01 -19.64
CA GLY A 221 35.41 -1.34 -20.13
C GLY A 221 34.75 -1.48 -21.51
N ASP A 222 35.61 -1.59 -22.50
CA ASP A 222 35.36 -1.74 -23.94
C ASP A 222 34.59 -3.02 -24.29
N GLY A 223 33.67 -2.88 -25.22
CA GLY A 223 33.04 -3.80 -26.14
C GLY A 223 32.95 -5.29 -25.86
N ALA A 224 31.71 -5.82 -25.87
CA ALA A 224 31.38 -7.05 -26.63
C ALA A 224 29.86 -7.27 -26.60
N GLY A 225 29.27 -7.52 -27.76
CA GLY A 225 27.85 -7.85 -27.92
C GLY A 225 27.46 -9.08 -27.13
N HIS A 226 26.38 -8.99 -26.39
CA HIS A 226 25.74 -10.13 -25.76
C HIS A 226 24.37 -10.36 -26.38
N THR A 227 24.23 -11.54 -26.94
CA THR A 227 22.99 -12.18 -27.34
C THR A 227 22.06 -12.28 -26.13
N VAL A 228 20.81 -11.85 -26.31
CA VAL A 228 19.75 -11.92 -25.28
C VAL A 228 19.34 -13.38 -25.12
N GLU A 229 19.68 -13.99 -23.99
CA GLU A 229 19.14 -15.29 -23.59
C GLU A 229 17.71 -15.08 -23.02
N GLU A 230 16.74 -15.81 -23.59
CA GLU A 230 15.39 -15.96 -23.07
C GLU A 230 15.45 -16.70 -21.70
N GLY A 231 15.26 -15.93 -20.62
CA GLY A 231 15.27 -16.47 -19.25
C GLY A 231 15.60 -15.42 -18.19
N ALA A 232 15.83 -14.18 -18.56
CA ALA A 232 16.18 -13.12 -17.63
C ALA A 232 15.02 -12.82 -16.67
N THR A 233 15.19 -13.12 -15.39
CA THR A 233 14.40 -12.57 -14.29
C THR A 233 14.32 -11.06 -14.44
N ALA A 234 13.12 -10.49 -14.41
CA ALA A 234 12.91 -9.06 -14.61
C ALA A 234 13.73 -8.25 -13.59
N THR A 235 14.79 -7.61 -14.06
CA THR A 235 15.67 -6.75 -13.25
C THR A 235 15.12 -5.34 -13.12
N THR A 236 13.95 -5.06 -13.72
CA THR A 236 13.35 -3.74 -13.82
C THR A 236 11.98 -3.69 -13.13
N TRP A 237 11.66 -2.54 -12.55
CA TRP A 237 10.33 -2.28 -12.00
C TRP A 237 9.27 -2.33 -13.09
N SER A 238 8.17 -3.01 -12.82
CA SER A 238 6.99 -2.98 -13.68
C SER A 238 5.99 -1.96 -13.15
N VAL A 239 5.51 -1.08 -14.02
CA VAL A 239 4.48 -0.09 -13.69
C VAL A 239 3.41 -0.11 -14.78
N GLY A 240 2.18 -0.41 -14.40
CA GLY A 240 1.11 -0.54 -15.36
C GLY A 240 -0.27 -0.22 -14.79
N LYS A 241 -1.20 0.05 -15.69
CA LYS A 241 -2.62 0.18 -15.34
C LYS A 241 -3.28 -1.18 -15.42
N ILE A 242 -3.87 -1.64 -14.31
CA ILE A 242 -4.62 -2.90 -14.26
C ILE A 242 -6.13 -2.70 -14.44
N ALA A 243 -6.66 -1.53 -14.08
CA ALA A 243 -8.09 -1.25 -14.23
C ALA A 243 -8.38 0.23 -14.51
N SER A 244 -9.55 0.45 -15.10
CA SER A 244 -10.16 1.77 -15.31
C SER A 244 -11.63 1.71 -14.95
N SER A 245 -12.06 2.48 -13.97
CA SER A 245 -13.46 2.48 -13.52
C SER A 245 -13.84 3.86 -12.98
N LYS A 246 -15.04 4.34 -13.30
CA LYS A 246 -15.65 5.57 -12.76
C LYS A 246 -14.70 6.79 -12.77
N GLY A 247 -13.87 6.92 -13.82
CA GLY A 247 -12.91 8.02 -13.94
C GLY A 247 -11.61 7.84 -13.18
N PHE A 248 -11.38 6.69 -12.57
CA PHE A 248 -10.15 6.32 -11.87
C PHE A 248 -9.32 5.29 -12.65
N ARG A 249 -8.03 5.24 -12.36
CA ARG A 249 -7.09 4.19 -12.75
C ARG A 249 -6.63 3.45 -11.51
N VAL A 250 -6.56 2.14 -11.57
CA VAL A 250 -5.79 1.33 -10.61
C VAL A 250 -4.45 1.02 -11.25
N ILE A 251 -3.40 1.49 -10.62
CA ILE A 251 -2.01 1.37 -11.07
C ILE A 251 -1.36 0.28 -10.23
N GLU A 252 -0.73 -0.68 -10.90
CA GLU A 252 0.13 -1.68 -10.26
C GLU A 252 1.59 -1.26 -10.43
N VAL A 253 2.35 -1.42 -9.36
CA VAL A 253 3.81 -1.27 -9.34
C VAL A 253 4.39 -2.55 -8.75
N ILE A 254 5.35 -3.17 -9.44
CA ILE A 254 6.01 -4.39 -8.98
C ILE A 254 7.51 -4.11 -8.86
N ARG A 255 8.08 -4.35 -7.68
CA ARG A 255 9.52 -4.36 -7.49
C ARG A 255 10.11 -5.64 -8.07
N PRO A 256 11.22 -5.59 -8.83
CA PRO A 256 11.88 -6.79 -9.33
C PRO A 256 12.35 -7.70 -8.19
N MET A 257 12.42 -8.99 -8.45
CA MET A 257 13.11 -9.96 -7.58
C MET A 257 14.62 -9.71 -7.67
N LEU A 258 15.33 -9.96 -6.58
CA LEU A 258 16.80 -10.00 -6.63
C LEU A 258 17.24 -11.30 -7.34
N PRO A 259 18.34 -11.28 -8.12
CA PRO A 259 18.79 -12.46 -8.88
C PRO A 259 18.99 -13.72 -8.03
N ASP A 260 19.47 -13.56 -6.80
CA ASP A 260 19.75 -14.69 -5.90
C ASP A 260 18.49 -15.31 -5.25
N GLU A 261 17.40 -14.55 -5.14
CA GLU A 261 16.13 -15.02 -4.55
C GLU A 261 15.21 -15.70 -5.57
N ALA A 262 15.45 -15.51 -6.86
CA ALA A 262 14.67 -16.13 -7.93
C ALA A 262 14.93 -17.65 -8.03
N SER A 263 16.07 -18.15 -7.53
CA SER A 263 16.45 -19.54 -7.59
C SER A 263 15.77 -20.43 -6.53
N GLU A 264 15.33 -19.89 -5.40
CA GLU A 264 14.72 -20.68 -4.31
C GLU A 264 13.22 -20.96 -4.52
N HIS A 265 12.51 -20.17 -5.32
CA HIS A 265 11.08 -20.31 -5.56
C HIS A 265 10.74 -21.23 -6.76
N GLY A 266 11.74 -21.62 -7.55
CA GLY A 266 11.58 -22.51 -8.71
C GLY A 266 11.60 -24.01 -8.42
N SER A 267 11.99 -24.46 -7.21
CA SER A 267 12.24 -25.89 -6.94
C SER A 267 11.21 -26.61 -6.05
N LYS A 268 10.07 -25.98 -5.72
CA LYS A 268 9.01 -26.64 -4.95
C LYS A 268 7.80 -26.98 -5.82
N GLY A 269 8.00 -27.92 -6.73
CA GLY A 269 6.87 -28.40 -7.52
C GLY A 269 7.26 -29.44 -8.52
N VAL A 270 7.69 -30.63 -8.10
CA VAL A 270 7.38 -31.92 -8.68
C VAL A 270 7.89 -32.99 -7.69
N HIS A 271 7.08 -33.43 -6.75
CA HIS A 271 7.27 -34.72 -6.13
C HIS A 271 6.39 -35.70 -6.92
N ASP A 272 7.04 -36.54 -7.69
CA ASP A 272 6.46 -37.70 -8.37
C ASP A 272 5.77 -38.57 -7.34
N ALA A 273 4.47 -38.75 -7.51
CA ALA A 273 3.72 -39.77 -6.80
C ALA A 273 4.02 -41.10 -7.48
N GLU A 274 4.84 -41.96 -6.87
CA GLU A 274 4.95 -43.36 -7.24
C GLU A 274 3.62 -44.07 -6.98
N PRO A 275 3.16 -44.96 -7.90
CA PRO A 275 1.96 -45.75 -7.71
C PRO A 275 2.26 -46.94 -6.78
N HIS A 276 1.66 -46.94 -5.59
CA HIS A 276 1.64 -48.15 -4.74
C HIS A 276 0.77 -49.23 -5.37
N ASN A 277 1.47 -50.29 -5.72
CA ASN A 277 0.93 -51.57 -6.16
C ASN A 277 0.07 -52.22 -5.04
N ALA A 278 -1.18 -52.49 -5.33
CA ALA A 278 -2.08 -53.23 -4.46
C ALA A 278 -1.84 -54.73 -4.65
N GLU A 279 -1.21 -55.37 -3.68
CA GLU A 279 -1.26 -56.82 -3.56
C GLU A 279 -2.52 -57.25 -2.81
N THR A 280 -3.32 -58.02 -3.54
CA THR A 280 -4.47 -58.79 -3.05
C THR A 280 -4.01 -59.95 -2.20
N HIS A 281 -4.39 -60.01 -0.93
CA HIS A 281 -4.45 -61.25 -0.18
C HIS A 281 -5.88 -61.58 0.21
N ASN A 282 -6.32 -62.64 -0.46
CA ASN A 282 -7.52 -63.42 -0.19
C ASN A 282 -7.23 -64.32 1.01
N SER A 283 -8.03 -64.33 2.05
CA SER A 283 -8.15 -65.43 3.00
C SER A 283 -9.54 -65.46 3.62
N THR A 284 -10.11 -66.61 3.35
CA THR A 284 -11.40 -67.19 3.71
C THR A 284 -11.62 -67.34 5.21
N ALA A 285 -12.90 -67.21 5.58
CA ALA A 285 -13.73 -67.94 6.53
C ALA A 285 -13.19 -68.24 7.95
N ASP A 286 -13.92 -67.96 9.01
CA ASP A 286 -14.81 -68.98 9.59
C ASP A 286 -15.60 -68.42 10.77
N THR A 287 -16.81 -68.85 10.83
CA THR A 287 -17.87 -69.01 11.82
C THR A 287 -17.52 -68.95 13.31
N ALA A 288 -18.43 -68.38 14.11
CA ALA A 288 -19.27 -68.92 15.18
C ALA A 288 -19.30 -68.10 16.48
N GLN A 289 -20.53 -67.74 16.85
CA GLN A 289 -21.21 -67.95 18.12
C GLN A 289 -20.49 -67.57 19.46
N ASP A 290 -20.97 -66.57 20.15
CA ASP A 290 -21.97 -66.60 21.23
C ASP A 290 -22.41 -65.15 21.60
#